data_a3e5b3d646416f7b198616ba71e8aab3
#
_entry.id   a3e5b3d646416f7b198616ba71e8aab3
#
_cell.length_a   1.000
_cell.length_b   1.000
_cell.length_c   1.000
_cell.angle_alpha   90.00
_cell.angle_beta   90.00
_cell.angle_gamma   90.00
#
_symmetry.space_group_name_H-M   'P 1'
#
loop_
_entity.id
_entity.type
_entity.pdbx_description
1 polymer ?
#
loop_
_entity_poly.entity_id
_entity_poly.type
_entity_poly.pdbx_seq_one_letter_code
_entity_poly.pdbx_strand_id
1 'polypeptide(L)'
;AAKGLEFKEIFIVGMEEELFPSHMSSTTQKELEEERRLFYVALTRAEKRIHLSYADARYKWGLMNYTKPSRFIKEINEAITDLENKIMKIKMTIDTKF
;
A
#
# COMPACT_ATOMS: atom_id res chain seq x y z
N ALA A 1 9.99 -11.72 13.83
CA ALA A 1 10.04 -11.75 12.96
C ALA A 1 11.03 -11.04 12.05
N ALA A 2 10.59 -10.05 11.37
CA ALA A 2 11.47 -9.36 10.45
C ALA A 2 12.31 -8.28 11.14
N LYS A 3 12.42 -8.33 12.46
CA LYS A 3 13.24 -7.38 13.17
C LYS A 3 14.68 -7.47 12.68
N GLY A 4 15.25 -6.35 12.27
CA GLY A 4 16.58 -6.34 11.70
C GLY A 4 16.62 -6.60 10.19
N LEU A 5 15.51 -7.03 9.59
CA LEU A 5 15.42 -7.15 8.15
C LEU A 5 15.02 -5.82 7.56
N GLU A 6 15.94 -5.21 6.83
CA GLU A 6 15.70 -3.95 6.18
C GLU A 6 16.20 -4.02 4.75
N PHE A 7 15.54 -3.31 3.86
CA PHE A 7 15.85 -3.29 2.44
C PHE A 7 15.96 -1.86 1.97
N LYS A 8 16.88 -1.60 1.07
CA LYS A 8 17.04 -0.25 0.55
C LYS A 8 15.80 0.22 -0.17
N GLU A 9 15.19 -0.67 -0.94
CA GLU A 9 13.98 -0.37 -1.68
C GLU A 9 12.98 -1.50 -1.49
N ILE A 10 11.73 -1.13 -1.34
CA ILE A 10 10.62 -2.09 -1.20
C ILE A 10 9.59 -1.75 -2.25
N PHE A 11 9.09 -2.79 -2.94
CA PHE A 11 8.04 -2.66 -3.94
C PHE A 11 6.81 -3.40 -3.43
N ILE A 12 5.70 -2.70 -3.35
CA ILE A 12 4.42 -3.29 -2.97
C ILE A 12 3.47 -3.08 -4.14
N VAL A 13 3.06 -4.18 -4.76
CA VAL A 13 2.20 -4.14 -5.94
C VAL A 13 0.77 -4.51 -5.54
N GLY A 14 -0.18 -4.23 -6.44
CA GLY A 14 -1.56 -4.59 -6.18
C GLY A 14 -2.23 -3.73 -5.12
N MET A 15 -1.78 -2.49 -4.97
CA MET A 15 -2.33 -1.56 -3.98
C MET A 15 -3.66 -0.99 -4.48
N GLU A 16 -4.66 -1.83 -4.57
CA GLU A 16 -5.98 -1.44 -5.07
C GLU A 16 -7.08 -2.04 -4.22
N GLU A 17 -8.23 -1.39 -4.17
CA GLU A 17 -9.39 -1.87 -3.46
C GLU A 17 -9.80 -3.24 -3.99
N GLU A 18 -10.31 -4.09 -3.11
CA GLU A 18 -10.68 -5.48 -3.35
C GLU A 18 -9.50 -6.43 -3.49
N LEU A 19 -8.29 -5.91 -3.57
CA LEU A 19 -7.10 -6.74 -3.59
C LEU A 19 -6.28 -6.52 -2.31
N PHE A 20 -6.00 -5.27 -1.99
CA PHE A 20 -5.36 -4.94 -0.73
C PHE A 20 -5.82 -3.54 -0.30
N PRO A 21 -6.76 -3.42 0.64
CA PRO A 21 -7.37 -4.51 1.40
C PRO A 21 -8.25 -5.40 0.52
N SER A 22 -8.27 -6.69 0.85
CA SER A 22 -9.10 -7.63 0.12
C SER A 22 -10.58 -7.35 0.36
N HIS A 23 -11.42 -7.80 -0.57
CA HIS A 23 -12.86 -7.59 -0.43
C HIS A 23 -13.38 -8.17 0.90
N MET A 24 -12.95 -9.38 1.22
CA MET A 24 -13.41 -10.03 2.45
C MET A 24 -12.92 -9.32 3.70
N SER A 25 -11.67 -8.88 3.71
CA SER A 25 -11.11 -8.18 4.87
C SER A 25 -11.75 -6.83 5.08
N SER A 26 -12.30 -6.22 4.04
CA SER A 26 -12.96 -4.92 4.16
C SER A 26 -14.34 -5.01 4.83
N THR A 27 -14.87 -6.21 5.04
CA THR A 27 -16.18 -6.39 5.62
C THR A 27 -16.18 -6.32 7.15
N THR A 28 -15.05 -6.47 7.79
CA THR A 28 -14.94 -6.35 9.24
C THR A 28 -13.82 -5.41 9.62
N GLN A 29 -14.06 -4.69 10.71
CA GLN A 29 -13.07 -3.76 11.23
C GLN A 29 -11.79 -4.48 11.66
N LYS A 30 -11.93 -5.62 12.29
CA LYS A 30 -10.78 -6.39 12.79
C LYS A 30 -9.86 -6.83 11.65
N GLU A 31 -10.43 -7.38 10.59
CA GLU A 31 -9.63 -7.87 9.48
C GLU A 31 -8.99 -6.72 8.71
N LEU A 32 -9.71 -5.63 8.56
CA LEU A 32 -9.17 -4.45 7.91
C LEU A 32 -7.96 -3.90 8.69
N GLU A 33 -8.06 -3.86 10.01
CA GLU A 33 -6.97 -3.39 10.86
C GLU A 33 -5.75 -4.31 10.76
N GLU A 34 -5.96 -5.61 10.61
CA GLU A 34 -4.85 -6.54 10.44
C GLU A 34 -4.13 -6.32 9.13
N GLU A 35 -4.86 -6.12 8.04
CA GLU A 35 -4.21 -5.83 6.75
C GLU A 35 -3.50 -4.49 6.77
N ARG A 36 -4.09 -3.49 7.38
CA ARG A 36 -3.43 -2.19 7.54
C ARG A 36 -2.12 -2.33 8.31
N ARG A 37 -2.12 -3.14 9.35
CA ARG A 37 -0.91 -3.37 10.14
C ARG A 37 0.17 -4.06 9.32
N LEU A 38 -0.21 -5.05 8.51
CA LEU A 38 0.74 -5.73 7.63
C LEU A 38 1.39 -4.74 6.66
N PHE A 39 0.59 -3.85 6.10
CA PHE A 39 1.10 -2.83 5.21
C PHE A 39 2.11 -1.93 5.91
N TYR A 40 1.77 -1.46 7.10
CA TYR A 40 2.68 -0.59 7.85
C TYR A 40 3.96 -1.30 8.24
N VAL A 41 3.88 -2.58 8.59
CA VAL A 41 5.07 -3.36 8.89
C VAL A 41 5.97 -3.44 7.64
N ALA A 42 5.36 -3.68 6.47
CA ALA A 42 6.13 -3.70 5.23
C ALA A 42 6.84 -2.36 4.98
N LEU A 43 6.13 -1.26 5.20
CA LEU A 43 6.71 0.06 5.03
C LEU A 43 7.92 0.29 5.94
N THR A 44 7.86 -0.23 7.16
CA THR A 44 8.97 -0.01 8.11
C THR A 44 10.23 -0.80 7.76
N ARG A 45 10.18 -1.66 6.75
CA ARG A 45 11.36 -2.40 6.29
C ARG A 45 12.16 -1.65 5.23
N ALA A 46 11.67 -0.51 4.75
CA ALA A 46 12.37 0.26 3.74
C ALA A 46 13.37 1.21 4.40
N GLU A 47 14.60 1.21 3.91
CA GLU A 47 15.61 2.16 4.36
C GLU A 47 15.56 3.45 3.56
N LYS A 48 15.31 3.37 2.25
CA LYS A 48 15.44 4.52 1.37
C LYS A 48 14.19 4.82 0.55
N ARG A 49 13.58 3.82 -0.06
CA ARG A 49 12.45 4.04 -0.97
C ARG A 49 11.39 2.96 -0.85
N ILE A 50 10.18 3.39 -1.06
CA ILE A 50 9.01 2.52 -1.13
C ILE A 50 8.29 2.84 -2.43
N HIS A 51 8.01 1.80 -3.22
CA HIS A 51 7.30 1.93 -4.48
C HIS A 51 5.96 1.22 -4.35
N LEU A 52 4.88 1.97 -4.47
CA LEU A 52 3.54 1.43 -4.42
C LEU A 52 2.95 1.50 -5.82
N SER A 53 2.34 0.43 -6.26
CA SER A 53 1.73 0.41 -7.58
C SER A 53 0.38 -0.28 -7.57
N TYR A 54 -0.47 0.12 -8.51
CA TYR A 54 -1.77 -0.49 -8.70
C TYR A 54 -2.14 -0.46 -10.17
N ALA A 55 -3.00 -1.38 -10.59
CA ALA A 55 -3.51 -1.39 -11.95
C ALA A 55 -4.74 -0.50 -12.04
N ASP A 56 -4.87 0.25 -13.15
CA ASP A 56 -6.08 1.07 -13.38
C ASP A 56 -7.28 0.19 -13.72
N ALA A 57 -7.02 -0.97 -14.30
CA ALA A 57 -8.09 -1.88 -14.69
C ALA A 57 -7.55 -3.30 -14.73
N ARG A 58 -8.44 -4.25 -14.51
CA ARG A 58 -8.11 -5.66 -14.57
C ARG A 58 -9.20 -6.43 -15.28
N TYR A 59 -8.80 -7.44 -16.04
CA TYR A 59 -9.75 -8.40 -16.59
C TYR A 59 -10.17 -9.35 -15.49
N LYS A 60 -11.48 -9.51 -15.35
CA LYS A 60 -12.05 -10.42 -14.39
C LYS A 60 -13.31 -11.01 -14.97
N TRP A 61 -13.36 -12.34 -15.05
CA TRP A 61 -14.50 -13.03 -15.64
C TRP A 61 -14.78 -12.60 -17.07
N GLY A 62 -13.74 -12.34 -17.87
CA GLY A 62 -13.89 -11.90 -19.24
C GLY A 62 -14.29 -10.46 -19.42
N LEU A 63 -14.40 -9.71 -18.33
CA LEU A 63 -14.80 -8.30 -18.38
C LEU A 63 -13.68 -7.41 -17.84
N MET A 64 -13.57 -6.22 -18.42
CA MET A 64 -12.66 -5.21 -17.93
C MET A 64 -13.30 -4.52 -16.72
N ASN A 65 -12.63 -4.59 -15.59
CA ASN A 65 -13.07 -3.92 -14.37
C ASN A 65 -12.10 -2.81 -14.03
N TYR A 66 -12.61 -1.61 -13.84
CA TYR A 66 -11.79 -0.49 -13.41
C TYR A 66 -11.59 -0.58 -11.91
N THR A 67 -10.36 -0.32 -11.51
CA THR A 67 -9.98 -0.44 -10.10
C THR A 67 -9.88 0.93 -9.46
N LYS A 68 -9.84 0.93 -8.14
CA LYS A 68 -9.58 2.14 -7.37
C LYS A 68 -8.30 1.92 -6.57
N PRO A 69 -7.49 2.96 -6.39
CA PRO A 69 -6.31 2.84 -5.51
C PRO A 69 -6.71 2.39 -4.12
N SER A 70 -5.85 1.62 -3.49
CA SER A 70 -6.07 1.18 -2.12
C SER A 70 -6.30 2.38 -1.19
N ARG A 71 -7.26 2.24 -0.29
CA ARG A 71 -7.48 3.24 0.76
C ARG A 71 -6.23 3.47 1.61
N PHE A 72 -5.36 2.47 1.70
CA PHE A 72 -4.11 2.59 2.46
C PHE A 72 -3.17 3.62 1.85
N ILE A 73 -3.19 3.77 0.52
CA ILE A 73 -2.39 4.82 -0.14
C ILE A 73 -2.86 6.19 0.32
N LYS A 74 -4.17 6.40 0.38
CA LYS A 74 -4.71 7.68 0.82
C LYS A 74 -4.32 7.98 2.26
N GLU A 75 -4.43 6.99 3.12
CA GLU A 75 -4.05 7.14 4.54
C GLU A 75 -2.58 7.54 4.67
N ILE A 76 -1.72 6.91 3.88
CA ILE A 76 -0.29 7.21 3.92
C ILE A 76 0.00 8.62 3.42
N ASN A 77 -0.66 9.04 2.34
CA ASN A 77 -0.45 10.39 1.81
C ASN A 77 -0.83 11.44 2.85
N GLU A 78 -1.91 11.23 3.58
CA GLU A 78 -2.31 12.13 4.64
C GLU A 78 -1.28 12.16 5.77
N ALA A 79 -0.77 11.00 6.16
CA ALA A 79 0.24 10.90 7.20
C ALA A 79 1.55 11.55 6.78
N ILE A 80 1.94 11.40 5.51
CA ILE A 80 3.17 12.01 4.99
C ILE A 80 3.06 13.53 5.02
N THR A 81 1.92 14.08 4.67
CA THR A 81 1.71 15.51 4.72
C THR A 81 1.98 16.06 6.12
N ASP A 82 1.52 15.35 7.14
CA ASP A 82 1.79 15.75 8.52
C ASP A 82 3.26 15.60 8.90
N LEU A 83 3.95 14.65 8.29
CA LEU A 83 5.35 14.35 8.59
C LEU A 83 6.34 15.15 7.74
N GLU A 84 5.88 15.80 6.67
CA GLU A 84 6.78 16.57 5.80
C GLU A 84 7.52 17.69 6.54
N ASN A 85 6.95 18.17 7.60
CA ASN A 85 7.59 19.18 8.44
C ASN A 85 8.63 18.57 9.40
N LYS A 86 8.78 17.25 9.35
CA LYS A 86 9.76 16.51 10.13
C LYS A 86 10.76 15.91 9.15
N ILE A 87 11.79 15.30 9.67
CA ILE A 87 12.81 14.70 8.82
C ILE A 87 12.24 13.43 8.19
N MET A 88 12.01 13.48 6.87
CA MET A 88 11.59 12.30 6.11
C MET A 88 12.82 11.66 5.49
N LYS A 89 13.08 10.42 5.88
CA LYS A 89 14.24 9.68 5.36
C LYS A 89 13.86 8.69 4.26
N ILE A 90 12.59 8.40 4.10
CA ILE A 90 12.10 7.43 3.14
C ILE A 90 11.34 8.16 2.05
N LYS A 91 11.73 7.91 0.81
CA LYS A 91 11.04 8.47 -0.35
C LYS A 91 10.03 7.45 -0.85
N MET A 92 8.81 7.90 -1.08
CA MET A 92 7.73 7.06 -1.55
C MET A 92 7.32 7.43 -2.97
N THR A 93 7.14 6.41 -3.80
CA THR A 93 6.69 6.58 -5.17
C THR A 93 5.44 5.73 -5.37
N ILE A 94 4.43 6.33 -5.96
CA ILE A 94 3.17 5.65 -6.26
C ILE A 94 3.00 5.61 -7.76
N ASP A 95 2.93 4.40 -8.32
CA ASP A 95 2.81 4.21 -9.76
C ASP A 95 1.53 3.49 -10.12
N THR A 96 0.96 3.86 -11.27
CA THR A 96 -0.21 3.20 -11.82
C THR A 96 0.22 2.35 -13.01
N LYS A 97 -0.24 1.11 -13.05
CA LYS A 97 0.10 0.18 -14.13
C LYS A 97 -1.14 -0.56 -14.61
N PHE A 98 -1.08 -0.99 -15.85
CA PHE A 98 -2.12 -1.80 -16.48
C PHE A 98 -1.74 -3.27 -16.50
#